data_80049bf8a407b740bac62b225475e651
#
_entry.id   80049bf8a407b740bac62b225475e651
#
_cell.length_a   1.000
_cell.length_b   1.000
_cell.length_c   1.000
_cell.angle_alpha   90.00
_cell.angle_beta   90.00
_cell.angle_gamma   90.00
#
_symmetry.space_group_name_H-M   'P 1'
#
loop_
_entity.id
_entity.type
_entity.pdbx_description
1 polymer ?
#
loop_
_entity_poly.entity_id
_entity_poly.type
_entity_poly.pdbx_seq_one_letter_code
_entity_poly.pdbx_strand_id
1 'polypeptide(L)'
;MNKVVVITGGTSGIGLDLKNLFEKNGDTVLTISTRALDNPNHFSCSVSDEKSVKQVVDEIGQKYGHIDILINNAGFGMSGICELLPTEQIKNLMDVNYMGTIYTIQSAIKFMGKGSKIVNISSAMALFPVPFRGIYASAKSAVLTLSFELKMELQPLGIEVTAICPGDVKTNFTKNRIKEFETNNRYGERLQKATEKSDSREDKRMSSISCATKIFKIICHKKLKPFYIIGAKYRLLYFATRFTPKSMLLNITNKLYGGTK
;
A
#
# COMPACT_ATOMS: atom_id res chain seq x y z
N MET A 1 -0.92 -22.11 -16.47
CA MET A 1 -1.18 -22.75 -15.15
C MET A 1 -1.94 -21.75 -14.29
N ASN A 2 -2.98 -22.21 -13.63
CA ASN A 2 -3.75 -21.45 -12.65
C ASN A 2 -2.84 -21.11 -11.45
N LYS A 3 -2.65 -19.83 -11.11
CA LYS A 3 -1.78 -19.40 -10.01
C LYS A 3 -2.58 -19.25 -8.74
N VAL A 4 -1.93 -19.51 -7.61
CA VAL A 4 -2.46 -19.22 -6.27
C VAL A 4 -2.02 -17.80 -5.87
N VAL A 5 -2.99 -16.89 -5.78
CA VAL A 5 -2.78 -15.47 -5.49
C VAL A 5 -3.41 -15.10 -4.16
N VAL A 6 -2.60 -14.61 -3.22
CA VAL A 6 -3.08 -14.13 -1.92
C VAL A 6 -3.05 -12.60 -1.91
N ILE A 7 -4.19 -11.97 -1.58
CA ILE A 7 -4.33 -10.51 -1.56
C ILE A 7 -4.86 -10.05 -0.20
N THR A 8 -4.07 -9.26 0.53
CA THR A 8 -4.57 -8.58 1.73
C THR A 8 -5.34 -7.32 1.36
N GLY A 9 -6.48 -7.06 2.06
CA GLY A 9 -7.37 -5.95 1.70
C GLY A 9 -8.08 -6.15 0.35
N GLY A 10 -8.31 -7.41 -0.06
CA GLY A 10 -8.90 -7.77 -1.35
C GLY A 10 -10.39 -7.50 -1.50
N THR A 11 -11.05 -6.89 -0.50
CA THR A 11 -12.51 -6.67 -0.49
C THR A 11 -12.95 -5.26 -0.89
N SER A 12 -12.01 -4.38 -1.23
CA SER A 12 -12.32 -3.02 -1.68
C SER A 12 -11.19 -2.40 -2.50
N GLY A 13 -11.51 -1.35 -3.25
CA GLY A 13 -10.54 -0.52 -3.97
C GLY A 13 -9.61 -1.31 -4.89
N ILE A 14 -8.32 -0.97 -4.85
CA ILE A 14 -7.30 -1.59 -5.71
C ILE A 14 -7.24 -3.12 -5.50
N GLY A 15 -7.35 -3.58 -4.24
CA GLY A 15 -7.31 -5.00 -3.91
C GLY A 15 -8.46 -5.79 -4.53
N LEU A 16 -9.69 -5.25 -4.49
CA LEU A 16 -10.85 -5.86 -5.12
C LEU A 16 -10.72 -5.92 -6.64
N ASP A 17 -10.27 -4.83 -7.24
CA ASP A 17 -10.07 -4.80 -8.69
C ASP A 17 -8.97 -5.76 -9.14
N LEU A 18 -7.89 -5.91 -8.36
CA LEU A 18 -6.84 -6.91 -8.60
C LEU A 18 -7.40 -8.33 -8.47
N LYS A 19 -8.19 -8.60 -7.42
CA LYS A 19 -8.90 -9.89 -7.26
C LYS A 19 -9.65 -10.23 -8.54
N ASN A 20 -10.53 -9.34 -8.99
CA ASN A 20 -11.37 -9.56 -10.17
C ASN A 20 -10.53 -9.78 -11.46
N LEU A 21 -9.40 -9.08 -11.61
CA LEU A 21 -8.50 -9.23 -12.75
C LEU A 21 -7.80 -10.60 -12.76
N PHE A 22 -7.33 -11.07 -11.60
CA PHE A 22 -6.69 -12.38 -11.47
C PHE A 22 -7.70 -13.52 -11.65
N GLU A 23 -8.90 -13.42 -11.06
CA GLU A 23 -9.97 -14.39 -11.26
C GLU A 23 -10.37 -14.48 -12.75
N LYS A 24 -10.51 -13.33 -13.41
CA LYS A 24 -10.77 -13.29 -14.86
C LYS A 24 -9.65 -13.91 -15.69
N ASN A 25 -8.41 -13.88 -15.19
CA ASN A 25 -7.26 -14.53 -15.83
C ASN A 25 -7.22 -16.05 -15.60
N GLY A 26 -8.14 -16.61 -14.82
CA GLY A 26 -8.21 -18.02 -14.47
C GLY A 26 -7.36 -18.40 -13.25
N ASP A 27 -6.89 -17.43 -12.45
CA ASP A 27 -6.10 -17.67 -11.26
C ASP A 27 -7.00 -17.91 -10.03
N THR A 28 -6.54 -18.72 -9.08
CA THR A 28 -7.21 -18.91 -7.78
C THR A 28 -6.82 -17.77 -6.86
N VAL A 29 -7.78 -16.92 -6.47
CA VAL A 29 -7.53 -15.74 -5.66
C VAL A 29 -8.11 -15.90 -4.27
N LEU A 30 -7.26 -15.75 -3.26
CA LEU A 30 -7.58 -15.80 -1.86
C LEU A 30 -7.42 -14.42 -1.24
N THR A 31 -8.42 -13.95 -0.52
CA THR A 31 -8.42 -12.61 0.05
C THR A 31 -8.44 -12.65 1.58
N ILE A 32 -7.67 -11.75 2.19
CA ILE A 32 -7.61 -11.56 3.64
C ILE A 32 -8.05 -10.14 3.96
N SER A 33 -9.08 -9.97 4.76
CA SER A 33 -9.50 -8.65 5.27
C SER A 33 -10.33 -8.79 6.54
N THR A 34 -10.60 -7.69 7.22
CA THR A 34 -11.45 -7.67 8.45
C THR A 34 -12.94 -7.86 8.17
N ARG A 35 -13.39 -7.85 6.91
CA ARG A 35 -14.79 -8.08 6.57
C ARG A 35 -15.14 -9.55 6.67
N ALA A 36 -16.31 -9.86 7.22
CA ALA A 36 -16.88 -11.19 7.13
C ALA A 36 -17.63 -11.30 5.78
N LEU A 37 -17.26 -12.28 4.96
CA LEU A 37 -17.92 -12.57 3.68
C LEU A 37 -18.20 -14.07 3.60
N ASP A 38 -19.36 -14.43 3.11
CA ASP A 38 -19.69 -15.82 2.76
C ASP A 38 -19.06 -16.18 1.40
N ASN A 39 -17.76 -16.48 1.44
CA ASN A 39 -16.96 -16.83 0.27
C ASN A 39 -15.83 -17.76 0.72
N PRO A 40 -15.72 -18.99 0.19
CA PRO A 40 -14.71 -19.97 0.59
C PRO A 40 -13.25 -19.54 0.28
N ASN A 41 -13.07 -18.52 -0.54
CA ASN A 41 -11.77 -17.95 -0.87
C ASN A 41 -11.51 -16.63 -0.14
N HIS A 42 -12.31 -16.33 0.90
CA HIS A 42 -12.11 -15.15 1.74
C HIS A 42 -11.89 -15.55 3.19
N PHE A 43 -10.87 -14.95 3.81
CA PHE A 43 -10.51 -15.13 5.21
C PHE A 43 -10.71 -13.83 5.97
N SER A 44 -11.58 -13.87 7.00
CA SER A 44 -11.80 -12.72 7.89
C SER A 44 -10.69 -12.66 8.91
N CYS A 45 -9.74 -11.73 8.71
CA CYS A 45 -8.57 -11.58 9.58
C CYS A 45 -8.05 -10.15 9.52
N SER A 46 -7.63 -9.58 10.64
CA SER A 46 -6.84 -8.36 10.68
C SER A 46 -5.38 -8.68 10.41
N VAL A 47 -4.77 -7.96 9.46
CA VAL A 47 -3.33 -8.13 9.18
C VAL A 47 -2.44 -7.66 10.33
N SER A 48 -2.96 -6.88 11.29
CA SER A 48 -2.25 -6.47 12.50
C SER A 48 -2.18 -7.55 13.59
N ASP A 49 -2.95 -8.65 13.44
CA ASP A 49 -2.89 -9.79 14.33
C ASP A 49 -1.99 -10.88 13.73
N GLU A 50 -0.75 -10.94 14.22
CA GLU A 50 0.28 -11.89 13.76
C GLU A 50 -0.20 -13.34 13.82
N LYS A 51 -0.86 -13.74 14.93
CA LYS A 51 -1.29 -15.13 15.13
C LYS A 51 -2.38 -15.52 14.13
N SER A 52 -3.37 -14.65 13.96
CA SER A 52 -4.45 -14.87 12.99
C SER A 52 -3.93 -14.88 11.55
N VAL A 53 -3.01 -13.98 11.20
CA VAL A 53 -2.36 -13.97 9.89
C VAL A 53 -1.63 -15.28 9.64
N LYS A 54 -0.83 -15.73 10.62
CA LYS A 54 -0.08 -16.99 10.50
C LYS A 54 -1.03 -18.17 10.30
N GLN A 55 -2.09 -18.27 11.09
CA GLN A 55 -3.09 -19.35 10.98
C GLN A 55 -3.74 -19.38 9.58
N VAL A 56 -4.20 -18.23 9.09
CA VAL A 56 -4.86 -18.12 7.78
C VAL A 56 -3.89 -18.47 6.64
N VAL A 57 -2.66 -17.94 6.68
CA VAL A 57 -1.69 -18.22 5.62
C VAL A 57 -1.22 -19.67 5.66
N ASP A 58 -1.11 -20.29 6.84
CA ASP A 58 -0.81 -21.71 6.99
C ASP A 58 -1.93 -22.58 6.42
N GLU A 59 -3.19 -22.24 6.68
CA GLU A 59 -4.36 -22.94 6.10
C GLU A 59 -4.33 -22.86 4.55
N ILE A 60 -4.07 -21.67 4.00
CA ILE A 60 -3.94 -21.48 2.56
C ILE A 60 -2.80 -22.35 2.00
N GLY A 61 -1.63 -22.28 2.62
CA GLY A 61 -0.45 -23.02 2.18
C GLY A 61 -0.63 -24.53 2.24
N GLN A 62 -1.28 -25.04 3.29
CA GLN A 62 -1.60 -26.47 3.41
C GLN A 62 -2.62 -26.92 2.36
N LYS A 63 -3.63 -26.11 2.10
CA LYS A 63 -4.70 -26.44 1.12
C LYS A 63 -4.19 -26.46 -0.32
N TYR A 64 -3.35 -25.50 -0.69
CA TYR A 64 -2.90 -25.32 -2.07
C TYR A 64 -1.46 -25.79 -2.34
N GLY A 65 -0.69 -26.07 -1.29
CA GLY A 65 0.70 -26.52 -1.38
C GLY A 65 1.72 -25.43 -1.72
N HIS A 66 1.29 -24.32 -2.30
CA HIS A 66 2.17 -23.22 -2.73
C HIS A 66 1.40 -21.88 -2.81
N ILE A 67 2.17 -20.79 -2.84
CA ILE A 67 1.69 -19.42 -3.10
C ILE A 67 2.54 -18.83 -4.22
N ASP A 68 1.93 -18.54 -5.37
CA ASP A 68 2.64 -17.97 -6.52
C ASP A 68 2.79 -16.45 -6.38
N ILE A 69 1.76 -15.76 -5.84
CA ILE A 69 1.77 -14.31 -5.73
C ILE A 69 1.18 -13.90 -4.39
N LEU A 70 1.95 -13.15 -3.60
CA LEU A 70 1.48 -12.45 -2.41
C LEU A 70 1.38 -10.96 -2.72
N ILE A 71 0.19 -10.36 -2.54
CA ILE A 71 -0.04 -8.93 -2.71
C ILE A 71 -0.43 -8.32 -1.36
N ASN A 72 0.50 -7.60 -0.75
CA ASN A 72 0.30 -6.85 0.48
C ASN A 72 -0.31 -5.49 0.13
N ASN A 73 -1.64 -5.44 0.15
CA ASN A 73 -2.41 -4.25 -0.22
C ASN A 73 -3.21 -3.68 0.96
N ALA A 74 -3.44 -4.43 2.03
CA ALA A 74 -4.16 -3.94 3.21
C ALA A 74 -3.49 -2.68 3.77
N GLY A 75 -4.32 -1.72 4.19
CA GLY A 75 -3.84 -0.48 4.78
C GLY A 75 -4.87 0.63 4.72
N PHE A 76 -4.64 1.66 5.51
CA PHE A 76 -5.46 2.87 5.54
C PHE A 76 -4.60 4.12 5.65
N GLY A 77 -5.21 5.27 5.37
CA GLY A 77 -4.55 6.57 5.41
C GLY A 77 -4.82 7.32 6.70
N MET A 78 -3.91 8.22 7.05
CA MET A 78 -4.06 9.15 8.18
C MET A 78 -3.64 10.56 7.77
N SER A 79 -4.33 11.53 8.31
CA SER A 79 -3.98 12.96 8.24
C SER A 79 -4.13 13.58 9.61
N GLY A 80 -3.17 14.37 9.99
CA GLY A 80 -3.21 15.09 11.26
C GLY A 80 -1.91 15.82 11.53
N ILE A 81 -1.93 16.66 12.55
CA ILE A 81 -0.75 17.33 13.08
C ILE A 81 0.00 16.33 13.94
N CYS A 82 1.23 16.01 13.59
CA CYS A 82 1.99 14.91 14.19
C CYS A 82 2.03 14.98 15.74
N GLU A 83 2.18 16.18 16.32
CA GLU A 83 2.21 16.34 17.78
C GLU A 83 0.86 16.16 18.48
N LEU A 84 -0.25 16.23 17.73
CA LEU A 84 -1.62 16.11 18.25
C LEU A 84 -2.27 14.75 17.94
N LEU A 85 -1.62 13.93 17.13
CA LEU A 85 -2.17 12.61 16.79
C LEU A 85 -2.14 11.68 18.02
N PRO A 86 -3.25 11.02 18.36
CA PRO A 86 -3.29 10.03 19.42
C PRO A 86 -2.30 8.88 19.16
N THR A 87 -1.48 8.55 20.15
CA THR A 87 -0.46 7.50 20.03
C THR A 87 -1.04 6.16 19.60
N GLU A 88 -2.23 5.82 20.09
CA GLU A 88 -2.94 4.59 19.75
C GLU A 88 -3.27 4.51 18.25
N GLN A 89 -3.69 5.61 17.66
CA GLN A 89 -3.97 5.67 16.22
C GLN A 89 -2.67 5.56 15.38
N ILE A 90 -1.57 6.15 15.87
CA ILE A 90 -0.25 6.01 15.24
C ILE A 90 0.17 4.54 15.24
N LYS A 91 0.08 3.87 16.40
CA LYS A 91 0.39 2.44 16.54
C LYS A 91 -0.48 1.60 15.60
N ASN A 92 -1.80 1.78 15.64
CA ASN A 92 -2.71 1.03 14.79
C ASN A 92 -2.38 1.20 13.29
N LEU A 93 -2.03 2.41 12.85
CA LEU A 93 -1.61 2.63 11.46
C LEU A 93 -0.32 1.87 11.14
N MET A 94 0.67 1.91 12.02
CA MET A 94 1.93 1.19 11.82
C MET A 94 1.71 -0.32 11.82
N ASP A 95 0.88 -0.82 12.74
CA ASP A 95 0.56 -2.25 12.86
C ASP A 95 -0.12 -2.78 11.60
N VAL A 96 -1.09 -2.06 11.05
CA VAL A 96 -1.78 -2.48 9.83
C VAL A 96 -0.90 -2.28 8.58
N ASN A 97 -0.32 -1.07 8.39
CA ASN A 97 0.31 -0.71 7.12
C ASN A 97 1.74 -1.27 6.97
N TYR A 98 2.45 -1.54 8.08
CA TYR A 98 3.83 -2.01 8.06
C TYR A 98 3.99 -3.39 8.69
N MET A 99 3.61 -3.57 9.96
CA MET A 99 3.73 -4.87 10.63
C MET A 99 2.90 -5.94 9.94
N GLY A 100 1.67 -5.62 9.51
CA GLY A 100 0.83 -6.54 8.75
C GLY A 100 1.47 -7.00 7.43
N THR A 101 2.25 -6.14 6.76
CA THR A 101 3.05 -6.54 5.60
C THR A 101 4.15 -7.54 5.99
N ILE A 102 4.82 -7.33 7.13
CA ILE A 102 5.85 -8.25 7.64
C ILE A 102 5.22 -9.60 8.00
N TYR A 103 4.16 -9.62 8.78
CA TYR A 103 3.51 -10.86 9.25
C TYR A 103 3.03 -11.74 8.09
N THR A 104 2.45 -11.13 7.06
CA THR A 104 2.01 -11.87 5.87
C THR A 104 3.18 -12.44 5.08
N ILE A 105 4.29 -11.69 4.92
CA ILE A 105 5.49 -12.17 4.24
C ILE A 105 6.13 -13.32 5.02
N GLN A 106 6.35 -13.17 6.32
CA GLN A 106 6.96 -14.19 7.17
C GLN A 106 6.17 -15.51 7.16
N SER A 107 4.84 -15.39 7.14
CA SER A 107 3.95 -16.57 7.11
C SER A 107 3.94 -17.23 5.73
N ALA A 108 3.99 -16.44 4.65
CA ALA A 108 3.83 -16.94 3.28
C ALA A 108 5.11 -17.51 2.68
N ILE A 109 6.29 -17.02 3.08
CA ILE A 109 7.55 -17.28 2.38
C ILE A 109 7.90 -18.78 2.33
N LYS A 110 7.52 -19.57 3.32
CA LYS A 110 7.74 -21.03 3.35
C LYS A 110 6.92 -21.79 2.31
N PHE A 111 5.87 -21.18 1.77
CA PHE A 111 5.05 -21.72 0.69
C PHE A 111 5.39 -21.09 -0.67
N MET A 112 6.42 -20.26 -0.73
CA MET A 112 6.84 -19.56 -1.94
C MET A 112 8.18 -20.14 -2.43
N GLY A 113 8.38 -20.19 -3.73
CA GLY A 113 9.60 -20.72 -4.33
C GLY A 113 9.98 -19.99 -5.62
N LYS A 114 10.85 -20.61 -6.40
CA LYS A 114 11.34 -20.04 -7.66
C LYS A 114 10.21 -19.65 -8.60
N GLY A 115 10.17 -18.38 -8.95
CA GLY A 115 9.14 -17.78 -9.82
C GLY A 115 7.98 -17.12 -9.07
N SER A 116 7.87 -17.34 -7.76
CA SER A 116 6.88 -16.65 -6.93
C SER A 116 7.18 -15.15 -6.82
N LYS A 117 6.16 -14.37 -6.47
CA LYS A 117 6.24 -12.90 -6.42
C LYS A 117 5.63 -12.33 -5.15
N ILE A 118 6.34 -11.40 -4.53
CA ILE A 118 5.84 -10.54 -3.45
C ILE A 118 5.67 -9.13 -3.98
N VAL A 119 4.46 -8.60 -3.86
CA VAL A 119 4.09 -7.27 -4.34
C VAL A 119 3.56 -6.44 -3.17
N ASN A 120 4.33 -5.46 -2.73
CA ASN A 120 3.96 -4.60 -1.62
C ASN A 120 3.38 -3.27 -2.12
N ILE A 121 2.15 -2.96 -1.73
CA ILE A 121 1.52 -1.69 -2.11
C ILE A 121 1.99 -0.61 -1.14
N SER A 122 2.97 0.17 -1.58
CA SER A 122 3.45 1.37 -0.94
C SER A 122 2.61 2.59 -1.36
N SER A 123 3.21 3.73 -1.59
CA SER A 123 2.55 4.97 -2.03
C SER A 123 3.55 5.91 -2.68
N ALA A 124 3.10 6.80 -3.57
CA ALA A 124 3.90 7.94 -4.00
C ALA A 124 4.34 8.82 -2.83
N MET A 125 3.59 8.84 -1.72
CA MET A 125 3.98 9.56 -0.49
C MET A 125 5.21 8.97 0.20
N ALA A 126 5.61 7.74 -0.10
CA ALA A 126 6.89 7.18 0.33
C ALA A 126 8.09 7.90 -0.31
N LEU A 127 7.87 8.51 -1.48
CA LEU A 127 8.89 9.19 -2.27
C LEU A 127 8.85 10.72 -2.10
N PHE A 128 7.67 11.26 -1.75
CA PHE A 128 7.41 12.69 -1.66
C PHE A 128 6.76 13.03 -0.33
N PRO A 129 7.47 13.69 0.60
CA PRO A 129 6.86 14.13 1.85
C PRO A 129 5.79 15.20 1.59
N VAL A 130 4.64 15.03 2.25
CA VAL A 130 3.52 15.96 2.18
C VAL A 130 3.15 16.36 3.62
N PRO A 131 2.99 17.65 3.94
CA PRO A 131 2.59 18.09 5.27
C PRO A 131 1.31 17.41 5.74
N PHE A 132 1.21 17.15 7.04
CA PHE A 132 0.07 16.51 7.70
C PHE A 132 -0.22 15.05 7.27
N ARG A 133 0.77 14.40 6.63
CA ARG A 133 0.71 12.98 6.20
C ARG A 133 1.88 12.17 6.75
N GLY A 134 2.63 12.72 7.69
CA GLY A 134 3.94 12.19 8.10
C GLY A 134 3.88 10.71 8.50
N ILE A 135 2.97 10.33 9.40
CA ILE A 135 2.89 8.95 9.91
C ILE A 135 2.57 7.95 8.80
N TYR A 136 1.58 8.26 7.95
CA TYR A 136 1.26 7.43 6.79
C TYR A 136 2.44 7.33 5.79
N ALA A 137 3.07 8.47 5.48
CA ALA A 137 4.22 8.49 4.58
C ALA A 137 5.39 7.67 5.14
N SER A 138 5.65 7.76 6.46
CA SER A 138 6.68 6.97 7.15
C SER A 138 6.41 5.47 7.05
N ALA A 139 5.17 5.01 7.32
CA ALA A 139 4.81 3.61 7.17
C ALA A 139 5.01 3.11 5.72
N LYS A 140 4.60 3.90 4.73
CA LYS A 140 4.77 3.53 3.31
C LYS A 140 6.22 3.62 2.83
N SER A 141 7.05 4.49 3.42
CA SER A 141 8.50 4.51 3.20
C SER A 141 9.17 3.28 3.80
N ALA A 142 8.76 2.85 4.98
CA ALA A 142 9.25 1.61 5.60
C ALA A 142 8.93 0.39 4.72
N VAL A 143 7.69 0.26 4.20
CA VAL A 143 7.31 -0.80 3.25
C VAL A 143 8.16 -0.75 1.97
N LEU A 144 8.46 0.45 1.45
CA LEU A 144 9.29 0.60 0.26
C LEU A 144 10.73 0.11 0.49
N THR A 145 11.34 0.52 1.61
CA THR A 145 12.69 0.11 1.99
C THR A 145 12.75 -1.40 2.25
N LEU A 146 11.82 -1.95 3.03
CA LEU A 146 11.69 -3.39 3.26
C LEU A 146 11.61 -4.18 1.94
N SER A 147 10.90 -3.65 0.94
CA SER A 147 10.80 -4.32 -0.37
C SER A 147 12.13 -4.39 -1.11
N PHE A 148 13.02 -3.40 -0.92
CA PHE A 148 14.36 -3.42 -1.51
C PHE A 148 15.26 -4.45 -0.83
N GLU A 149 15.22 -4.51 0.50
CA GLU A 149 15.96 -5.50 1.30
C GLU A 149 15.54 -6.92 0.93
N LEU A 150 14.22 -7.20 0.99
CA LEU A 150 13.67 -8.50 0.63
C LEU A 150 13.98 -8.92 -0.82
N LYS A 151 14.04 -7.96 -1.75
CA LYS A 151 14.41 -8.28 -3.13
C LYS A 151 15.82 -8.85 -3.22
N MET A 152 16.75 -8.35 -2.39
CA MET A 152 18.13 -8.87 -2.34
C MET A 152 18.20 -10.20 -1.58
N GLU A 153 17.54 -10.28 -0.43
CA GLU A 153 17.54 -11.49 0.40
C GLU A 153 16.91 -12.70 -0.30
N LEU A 154 15.83 -12.50 -1.04
CA LEU A 154 15.06 -13.56 -1.68
C LEU A 154 15.49 -13.88 -3.12
N GLN A 155 16.41 -13.10 -3.68
CA GLN A 155 16.96 -13.34 -5.02
C GLN A 155 17.57 -14.74 -5.17
N PRO A 156 18.36 -15.28 -4.21
CA PRO A 156 18.90 -16.63 -4.32
C PRO A 156 17.84 -17.72 -4.33
N LEU A 157 16.66 -17.46 -3.75
CA LEU A 157 15.51 -18.36 -3.76
C LEU A 157 14.67 -18.24 -5.04
N GLY A 158 15.01 -17.30 -5.92
CA GLY A 158 14.27 -17.05 -7.15
C GLY A 158 12.91 -16.41 -6.95
N ILE A 159 12.66 -15.79 -5.79
CA ILE A 159 11.42 -15.06 -5.47
C ILE A 159 11.59 -13.59 -5.88
N GLU A 160 10.70 -13.09 -6.71
CA GLU A 160 10.71 -11.70 -7.16
C GLU A 160 9.95 -10.80 -6.17
N VAL A 161 10.59 -9.72 -5.73
CA VAL A 161 9.94 -8.72 -4.85
C VAL A 161 9.88 -7.36 -5.53
N THR A 162 8.76 -6.66 -5.36
CA THR A 162 8.60 -5.28 -5.84
C THR A 162 7.68 -4.47 -4.94
N ALA A 163 7.95 -3.17 -4.88
CA ALA A 163 7.01 -2.20 -4.33
C ALA A 163 6.24 -1.50 -5.45
N ILE A 164 4.95 -1.29 -5.24
CA ILE A 164 4.14 -0.43 -6.09
C ILE A 164 3.87 0.86 -5.32
N CYS A 165 4.14 2.00 -5.96
CA CYS A 165 3.92 3.34 -5.41
C CYS A 165 2.80 4.04 -6.21
N PRO A 166 1.51 3.78 -5.91
CA PRO A 166 0.41 4.49 -6.54
C PRO A 166 0.44 5.98 -6.16
N GLY A 167 0.12 6.83 -7.13
CA GLY A 167 -0.25 8.23 -6.87
C GLY A 167 -1.68 8.32 -6.32
N ASP A 168 -2.35 9.45 -6.63
CA ASP A 168 -3.74 9.63 -6.21
C ASP A 168 -4.67 8.70 -6.99
N VAL A 169 -5.35 7.81 -6.27
CA VAL A 169 -6.34 6.86 -6.80
C VAL A 169 -7.69 7.11 -6.14
N LYS A 170 -8.76 7.14 -6.93
CA LYS A 170 -10.13 7.30 -6.45
C LYS A 170 -10.61 5.94 -5.89
N THR A 171 -10.68 5.84 -4.58
CA THR A 171 -11.13 4.65 -3.83
C THR A 171 -11.77 5.10 -2.52
N ASN A 172 -12.43 4.18 -1.83
CA ASN A 172 -12.91 4.44 -0.47
C ASN A 172 -11.78 4.70 0.55
N PHE A 173 -10.52 4.48 0.17
CA PHE A 173 -9.35 4.78 0.98
C PHE A 173 -9.31 6.24 1.46
N THR A 174 -9.71 7.19 0.59
CA THR A 174 -9.77 8.61 0.96
C THR A 174 -10.91 8.90 1.94
N LYS A 175 -12.05 8.23 1.76
CA LYS A 175 -13.21 8.37 2.67
C LYS A 175 -12.93 7.75 4.04
N ASN A 176 -12.24 6.61 4.06
CA ASN A 176 -11.89 5.87 5.27
C ASN A 176 -10.58 6.37 5.92
N ARG A 177 -10.01 7.47 5.42
CA ARG A 177 -8.82 8.06 6.02
C ARG A 177 -9.18 8.63 7.38
N ILE A 178 -8.40 8.29 8.39
CA ILE A 178 -8.49 8.95 9.70
C ILE A 178 -8.08 10.41 9.51
N LYS A 179 -8.98 11.30 9.86
CA LYS A 179 -8.79 12.74 9.80
C LYS A 179 -8.97 13.29 11.22
N GLU A 180 -7.87 13.41 11.93
CA GLU A 180 -7.87 14.08 13.22
C GLU A 180 -7.65 15.56 12.99
N PHE A 181 -8.68 16.33 13.36
CA PHE A 181 -8.67 17.76 13.21
C PHE A 181 -8.45 18.50 14.53
N GLU A 182 -7.92 17.83 15.55
CA GLU A 182 -7.41 18.58 16.68
C GLU A 182 -6.37 19.58 16.18
N THR A 183 -6.65 20.84 16.40
CA THR A 183 -5.78 21.96 16.04
C THR A 183 -5.63 22.83 17.28
N ASN A 184 -4.54 23.52 17.36
CA ASN A 184 -4.32 24.54 18.36
C ASN A 184 -3.96 25.86 17.66
N ASN A 185 -3.88 26.94 18.43
CA ASN A 185 -3.57 28.27 17.89
C ASN A 185 -2.23 28.32 17.12
N ARG A 186 -1.30 27.38 17.37
CA ARG A 186 -0.01 27.29 16.69
C ARG A 186 -0.16 26.89 15.21
N TYR A 187 -1.13 26.04 14.89
CA TYR A 187 -1.32 25.54 13.52
C TYR A 187 -2.47 26.22 12.78
N GLY A 188 -3.41 26.85 13.50
CA GLY A 188 -4.58 27.51 12.92
C GLY A 188 -5.34 26.58 11.95
N GLU A 189 -5.78 27.12 10.82
CA GLU A 189 -6.56 26.40 9.81
C GLU A 189 -5.72 25.61 8.78
N ARG A 190 -4.40 25.52 8.97
CA ARG A 190 -3.49 24.93 7.94
C ARG A 190 -3.82 23.48 7.61
N LEU A 191 -4.14 22.66 8.63
CA LEU A 191 -4.51 21.25 8.43
C LEU A 191 -5.82 21.15 7.64
N GLN A 192 -6.83 21.93 8.02
CA GLN A 192 -8.11 21.94 7.34
C GLN A 192 -7.97 22.34 5.87
N LYS A 193 -7.31 23.47 5.58
CA LYS A 193 -7.05 23.96 4.21
C LYS A 193 -6.27 22.94 3.37
N ALA A 194 -5.25 22.27 3.95
CA ALA A 194 -4.48 21.24 3.27
C ALA A 194 -5.34 20.01 2.93
N THR A 195 -6.26 19.65 3.82
CA THR A 195 -7.15 18.50 3.63
C THR A 195 -8.22 18.80 2.59
N GLU A 196 -8.89 19.93 2.66
CA GLU A 196 -9.89 20.39 1.67
C GLU A 196 -9.28 20.47 0.27
N LYS A 197 -8.09 21.05 0.14
CA LYS A 197 -7.35 21.11 -1.12
C LYS A 197 -6.99 19.73 -1.69
N SER A 198 -6.71 18.78 -0.81
CA SER A 198 -6.47 17.38 -1.22
C SER A 198 -7.76 16.71 -1.69
N ASP A 199 -8.86 16.93 -0.99
CA ASP A 199 -10.15 16.28 -1.27
C ASP A 199 -10.83 16.89 -2.50
N SER A 200 -10.71 18.21 -2.75
CA SER A 200 -11.22 18.89 -3.95
C SER A 200 -10.66 18.35 -5.28
N ARG A 201 -9.61 17.54 -5.24
CA ARG A 201 -9.00 16.94 -6.43
C ARG A 201 -9.49 15.50 -6.70
N GLU A 202 -10.54 15.06 -6.01
CA GLU A 202 -10.98 13.65 -6.08
C GLU A 202 -11.37 13.23 -7.51
N ASP A 203 -12.01 14.09 -8.27
CA ASP A 203 -12.44 13.79 -9.64
C ASP A 203 -11.28 13.68 -10.65
N LYS A 204 -10.12 14.26 -10.31
CA LYS A 204 -8.91 14.21 -11.16
C LYS A 204 -8.03 12.99 -10.85
N ARG A 205 -8.43 12.13 -9.91
CA ARG A 205 -7.69 10.94 -9.52
C ARG A 205 -7.90 9.81 -10.51
N MET A 206 -6.89 8.97 -10.65
CA MET A 206 -6.99 7.73 -11.42
C MET A 206 -8.05 6.81 -10.81
N SER A 207 -8.85 6.15 -11.64
CA SER A 207 -9.78 5.14 -11.14
C SER A 207 -9.04 3.93 -10.57
N SER A 208 -9.67 3.27 -9.59
CA SER A 208 -9.16 2.06 -8.96
C SER A 208 -8.84 0.98 -9.99
N ILE A 209 -9.76 0.69 -10.90
CA ILE A 209 -9.56 -0.31 -11.97
C ILE A 209 -8.42 0.05 -12.91
N SER A 210 -8.24 1.32 -13.26
CA SER A 210 -7.09 1.75 -14.09
C SER A 210 -5.76 1.53 -13.38
N CYS A 211 -5.71 1.79 -12.05
CA CYS A 211 -4.55 1.50 -11.24
C CYS A 211 -4.28 -0.01 -11.16
N ALA A 212 -5.29 -0.79 -10.82
CA ALA A 212 -5.22 -2.25 -10.70
C ALA A 212 -4.78 -2.91 -12.01
N THR A 213 -5.31 -2.46 -13.15
CA THR A 213 -4.91 -2.98 -14.48
C THR A 213 -3.43 -2.76 -14.77
N LYS A 214 -2.88 -1.60 -14.38
CA LYS A 214 -1.43 -1.33 -14.53
C LYS A 214 -0.60 -2.21 -13.60
N ILE A 215 -1.06 -2.40 -12.36
CA ILE A 215 -0.40 -3.28 -11.39
C ILE A 215 -0.42 -4.73 -11.89
N PHE A 216 -1.58 -5.22 -12.34
CA PHE A 216 -1.72 -6.56 -12.90
C PHE A 216 -0.74 -6.81 -14.05
N LYS A 217 -0.66 -5.87 -15.03
CA LYS A 217 0.30 -5.96 -16.13
C LYS A 217 1.76 -6.02 -15.65
N ILE A 218 2.11 -5.25 -14.61
CA ILE A 218 3.44 -5.28 -14.00
C ILE A 218 3.72 -6.66 -13.39
N ILE A 219 2.76 -7.22 -12.65
CA ILE A 219 2.91 -8.52 -11.99
C ILE A 219 3.08 -9.66 -13.01
N CYS A 220 2.50 -9.52 -14.21
CA CYS A 220 2.67 -10.49 -15.29
C CYS A 220 4.08 -10.51 -15.89
N HIS A 221 4.94 -9.51 -15.68
CA HIS A 221 6.31 -9.53 -16.18
C HIS A 221 7.12 -10.62 -15.47
N LYS A 222 8.01 -11.31 -16.21
CA LYS A 222 8.86 -12.37 -15.66
C LYS A 222 9.84 -11.85 -14.60
N LYS A 223 10.43 -10.65 -14.84
CA LYS A 223 11.32 -9.97 -13.89
C LYS A 223 10.71 -8.63 -13.48
N LEU A 224 10.75 -8.35 -12.19
CA LEU A 224 10.20 -7.13 -11.60
C LEU A 224 11.31 -6.13 -11.28
N LYS A 225 11.08 -4.85 -11.58
CA LYS A 225 11.93 -3.76 -11.06
C LYS A 225 11.78 -3.68 -9.54
N PRO A 226 12.75 -3.07 -8.82
CA PRO A 226 12.64 -2.90 -7.37
C PRO A 226 11.36 -2.17 -6.95
N PHE A 227 10.91 -1.20 -7.73
CA PHE A 227 9.63 -0.53 -7.53
C PHE A 227 9.07 0.06 -8.83
N TYR A 228 7.78 0.39 -8.79
CA TYR A 228 7.05 1.05 -9.87
C TYR A 228 6.21 2.20 -9.34
N ILE A 229 6.21 3.33 -10.03
CA ILE A 229 5.34 4.48 -9.73
C ILE A 229 4.16 4.45 -10.70
N ILE A 230 2.94 4.41 -10.15
CA ILE A 230 1.71 4.44 -10.93
C ILE A 230 1.20 5.89 -11.00
N GLY A 231 1.14 6.41 -12.23
CA GLY A 231 0.76 7.79 -12.52
C GLY A 231 1.90 8.57 -13.18
N ALA A 232 1.65 9.09 -14.39
CA ALA A 232 2.68 9.79 -15.19
C ALA A 232 3.23 11.03 -14.47
N LYS A 233 2.34 11.82 -13.84
CA LYS A 233 2.70 12.99 -13.04
C LYS A 233 3.72 12.65 -11.95
N TYR A 234 3.50 11.55 -11.21
CA TYR A 234 4.37 11.13 -10.10
C TYR A 234 5.71 10.57 -10.61
N ARG A 235 5.71 9.91 -11.76
CA ARG A 235 6.97 9.47 -12.40
C ARG A 235 7.84 10.66 -12.81
N LEU A 236 7.22 11.67 -13.44
CA LEU A 236 7.93 12.90 -13.84
C LEU A 236 8.46 13.63 -12.60
N LEU A 237 7.63 13.78 -11.58
CA LEU A 237 8.03 14.41 -10.32
C LEU A 237 9.20 13.65 -9.65
N TYR A 238 9.15 12.33 -9.62
CA TYR A 238 10.24 11.50 -9.08
C TYR A 238 11.54 11.69 -9.87
N PHE A 239 11.46 11.74 -11.19
CA PHE A 239 12.63 12.03 -12.00
C PHE A 239 13.21 13.42 -11.70
N ALA A 240 12.37 14.44 -11.60
CA ALA A 240 12.79 15.80 -11.26
C ALA A 240 13.47 15.89 -9.86
N THR A 241 13.02 15.12 -8.89
CA THR A 241 13.61 15.12 -7.53
C THR A 241 15.06 14.65 -7.49
N ARG A 242 15.51 13.90 -8.49
CA ARG A 242 16.93 13.50 -8.58
C ARG A 242 17.89 14.69 -8.78
N PHE A 243 17.39 15.76 -9.35
CA PHE A 243 18.16 16.98 -9.66
C PHE A 243 17.78 18.16 -8.77
N THR A 244 16.81 17.99 -7.87
CA THR A 244 16.30 19.05 -7.01
C THR A 244 16.84 18.88 -5.59
N PRO A 245 17.53 19.90 -5.01
CA PRO A 245 17.92 19.87 -3.61
C PRO A 245 16.72 19.61 -2.69
N LYS A 246 16.92 18.82 -1.64
CA LYS A 246 15.83 18.44 -0.73
C LYS A 246 15.13 19.64 -0.09
N SER A 247 15.88 20.67 0.28
CA SER A 247 15.33 21.92 0.82
C SER A 247 14.34 22.59 -0.16
N MET A 248 14.71 22.66 -1.43
CA MET A 248 13.84 23.22 -2.47
C MET A 248 12.58 22.39 -2.67
N LEU A 249 12.71 21.05 -2.69
CA LEU A 249 11.56 20.14 -2.78
C LEU A 249 10.59 20.33 -1.62
N LEU A 250 11.11 20.43 -0.39
CA LEU A 250 10.30 20.66 0.82
C LEU A 250 9.58 22.00 0.77
N ASN A 251 10.25 23.06 0.31
CA ASN A 251 9.63 24.37 0.15
C ASN A 251 8.50 24.34 -0.88
N ILE A 252 8.70 23.69 -2.03
CA ILE A 252 7.68 23.53 -3.06
C ILE A 252 6.48 22.73 -2.52
N THR A 253 6.74 21.59 -1.87
CA THR A 253 5.66 20.77 -1.29
C THR A 253 4.91 21.50 -0.19
N ASN A 254 5.58 22.27 0.64
CA ASN A 254 4.92 23.08 1.66
C ASN A 254 4.03 24.17 1.05
N LYS A 255 4.48 24.88 0.02
CA LYS A 255 3.63 25.86 -0.71
C LYS A 255 2.44 25.19 -1.39
N LEU A 256 2.58 23.99 -1.94
CA LEU A 256 1.51 23.31 -2.67
C LEU A 256 0.50 22.63 -1.74
N TYR A 257 0.93 22.10 -0.60
CA TYR A 257 0.13 21.21 0.25
C TYR A 257 0.10 21.62 1.73
N GLY A 258 0.87 22.60 2.16
CA GLY A 258 1.02 22.97 3.57
C GLY A 258 -0.08 23.87 4.14
N GLY A 259 -1.12 24.23 3.36
CA GLY A 259 -2.21 25.10 3.82
C GLY A 259 -1.79 26.56 4.07
N THR A 260 -0.56 26.93 3.72
CA THR A 260 -0.14 28.35 3.66
C THR A 260 -0.58 28.94 2.34
N LYS A 261 -1.06 30.19 2.33
CA LYS A 261 -1.68 30.92 1.22
C LYS A 261 -1.34 30.47 -0.16
#